data_0010e31f37f2c41881eb27ce96b51ef5
#
_entry.id   0010e31f37f2c41881eb27ce96b51ef5
#
_cell.length_a   1.000
_cell.length_b   1.000
_cell.length_c   1.000
_cell.angle_alpha   90.00
_cell.angle_beta   90.00
_cell.angle_gamma   90.00
#
_symmetry.space_group_name_H-M   'P 1'
#
loop_
_entity.id
_entity.type
_entity.pdbx_description
1 polymer ?
#
loop_
_entity_poly.entity_id
_entity_poly.type
_entity_poly.pdbx_seq_one_letter_code
_entity_poly.pdbx_strand_id
1 'polypeptide(L)'
;MLLRLWYAMNKKKNFLTGFAFFLASLLLFIAVFNILIPKSDQELTKKDFLAQKTKSFRYVAIGDSLTEGVGDTTNQGGFVPILSQSLTDTYHYQVSHDNYGVSGNTSNQILTRMKDKQDIQNSLAKA
;
A
#
# COMPACT_ATOMS: atom_id res chain seq x y z
N MET A 1 40.13 -8.93 59.89
CA MET A 1 38.68 -8.67 59.71
C MET A 1 38.39 -7.37 58.94
N LEU A 2 39.08 -6.29 59.24
CA LEU A 2 38.88 -4.96 58.61
C LEU A 2 39.22 -4.90 57.12
N LEU A 3 40.25 -5.59 56.62
CA LEU A 3 40.64 -5.61 55.18
C LEU A 3 39.57 -6.26 54.30
N ARG A 4 38.85 -7.26 54.74
CA ARG A 4 37.76 -7.89 54.00
C ARG A 4 36.54 -6.96 53.86
N LEU A 5 36.24 -6.18 54.89
CA LEU A 5 35.17 -5.18 54.87
C LEU A 5 35.51 -4.02 53.94
N TRP A 6 36.74 -3.55 53.96
CA TRP A 6 37.23 -2.48 53.08
C TRP A 6 37.19 -2.92 51.59
N TYR A 7 37.63 -4.15 51.30
CA TYR A 7 37.57 -4.72 49.95
C TYR A 7 36.11 -4.87 49.44
N ALA A 8 35.18 -5.35 50.29
CA ALA A 8 33.79 -5.50 49.95
C ALA A 8 33.08 -4.14 49.69
N MET A 9 33.43 -3.13 50.47
CA MET A 9 32.90 -1.77 50.30
C MET A 9 33.41 -1.13 49.00
N ASN A 10 34.68 -1.32 48.64
CA ASN A 10 35.24 -0.80 47.40
C ASN A 10 34.67 -1.51 46.17
N LYS A 11 34.43 -2.83 46.25
CA LYS A 11 33.82 -3.58 45.17
C LYS A 11 32.36 -3.14 44.91
N LYS A 12 31.60 -2.81 45.97
CA LYS A 12 30.23 -2.26 45.82
C LYS A 12 30.25 -0.84 45.22
N LYS A 13 31.20 0.01 45.63
CA LYS A 13 31.33 1.36 45.02
C LYS A 13 31.69 1.31 43.54
N ASN A 14 32.63 0.45 43.14
CA ASN A 14 33.02 0.28 41.75
C ASN A 14 31.89 -0.30 40.89
N PHE A 15 31.09 -1.21 41.46
CA PHE A 15 29.90 -1.74 40.77
C PHE A 15 28.83 -0.66 40.62
N LEU A 16 28.58 0.14 41.65
CA LEU A 16 27.58 1.22 41.60
C LEU A 16 27.95 2.31 40.60
N THR A 17 29.24 2.69 40.54
CA THR A 17 29.74 3.64 39.53
C THR A 17 29.68 3.10 38.13
N GLY A 18 30.05 1.83 37.89
CA GLY A 18 29.92 1.17 36.61
C GLY A 18 28.46 1.10 36.14
N PHE A 19 27.54 0.78 37.03
CA PHE A 19 26.11 0.73 36.74
C PHE A 19 25.54 2.12 36.42
N ALA A 20 25.98 3.16 37.14
CA ALA A 20 25.58 4.55 36.85
C ALA A 20 26.07 5.02 35.45
N PHE A 21 27.31 4.68 35.07
CA PHE A 21 27.83 4.98 33.72
C PHE A 21 27.06 4.21 32.64
N PHE A 22 26.68 2.94 32.89
CA PHE A 22 25.87 2.17 31.96
C PHE A 22 24.50 2.80 31.75
N LEU A 23 23.80 3.20 32.82
CA LEU A 23 22.51 3.89 32.72
C LEU A 23 22.62 5.23 31.98
N ALA A 24 23.66 6.01 32.27
CA ALA A 24 23.90 7.29 31.57
C ALA A 24 24.14 7.08 30.06
N SER A 25 24.94 6.06 29.71
CA SER A 25 25.18 5.68 28.30
C SER A 25 23.90 5.21 27.61
N LEU A 26 23.07 4.43 28.29
CA LEU A 26 21.79 3.96 27.74
C LEU A 26 20.81 5.12 27.49
N LEU A 27 20.72 6.06 28.44
CA LEU A 27 19.87 7.24 28.28
C LEU A 27 20.36 8.13 27.12
N LEU A 28 21.67 8.30 26.98
CA LEU A 28 22.27 9.05 25.89
C LEU A 28 22.02 8.36 24.53
N PHE A 29 22.12 7.04 24.50
CA PHE A 29 21.78 6.24 23.30
C PHE A 29 20.32 6.42 22.92
N ILE A 30 19.39 6.33 23.86
CA ILE A 30 17.96 6.54 23.63
C ILE A 30 17.68 7.97 23.13
N ALA A 31 18.35 8.98 23.68
CA ALA A 31 18.19 10.36 23.26
C ALA A 31 18.70 10.57 21.82
N VAL A 32 19.89 10.05 21.50
CA VAL A 32 20.44 10.10 20.14
C VAL A 32 19.57 9.33 19.15
N PHE A 33 19.08 8.15 19.56
CA PHE A 33 18.20 7.34 18.73
C PHE A 33 16.89 8.07 18.41
N ASN A 34 16.28 8.77 19.38
CA ASN A 34 15.09 9.59 19.16
C ASN A 34 15.33 10.82 18.27
N ILE A 35 16.57 11.32 18.20
CA ILE A 35 16.94 12.46 17.33
C ILE A 35 17.25 11.97 15.91
N LEU A 36 17.93 10.82 15.77
CA LEU A 36 18.36 10.28 14.47
C LEU A 36 17.28 9.53 13.73
N ILE A 37 16.31 8.94 14.44
CA ILE A 37 15.14 8.37 13.79
C ILE A 37 14.20 9.53 13.49
N PRO A 38 14.00 9.90 12.22
CA PRO A 38 12.93 10.80 11.88
C PRO A 38 11.65 10.16 12.42
N LYS A 39 11.00 10.82 13.36
CA LYS A 39 9.61 10.48 13.71
C LYS A 39 8.88 10.54 12.38
N SER A 40 8.52 9.38 11.86
CA SER A 40 7.58 9.34 10.75
C SER A 40 6.25 9.83 11.33
N ASP A 41 6.09 11.15 11.37
CA ASP A 41 4.84 11.83 11.63
C ASP A 41 3.86 11.62 10.46
N GLN A 42 3.95 10.48 9.81
CA GLN A 42 2.84 9.93 9.07
C GLN A 42 1.91 9.21 10.05
N GLU A 43 1.37 9.94 11.01
CA GLU A 43 -0.05 9.73 11.23
C GLU A 43 -0.69 10.01 9.87
N LEU A 44 -0.92 8.94 9.13
CA LEU A 44 -1.95 8.94 8.09
C LEU A 44 -3.21 9.39 8.81
N THR A 45 -3.42 10.70 8.84
CA THR A 45 -4.60 11.25 9.50
C THR A 45 -5.79 10.56 8.82
N LYS A 46 -6.80 10.24 9.58
CA LYS A 46 -8.08 9.73 9.06
C LYS A 46 -8.55 10.55 7.83
N LYS A 47 -8.14 11.82 7.76
CA LYS A 47 -8.37 12.74 6.66
C LYS A 47 -7.59 12.36 5.40
N ASP A 48 -6.31 11.93 5.52
CA ASP A 48 -5.50 11.50 4.38
C ASP A 48 -5.97 10.14 3.87
N PHE A 49 -6.37 9.23 4.77
CA PHE A 49 -7.00 7.97 4.43
C PHE A 49 -8.34 8.17 3.71
N LEU A 50 -9.18 9.10 4.17
CA LEU A 50 -10.44 9.43 3.52
C LEU A 50 -10.23 10.18 2.21
N ALA A 51 -9.22 11.04 2.10
CA ALA A 51 -8.86 11.72 0.85
C ALA A 51 -8.32 10.72 -0.19
N GLN A 52 -7.57 9.72 0.23
CA GLN A 52 -7.11 8.64 -0.64
C GLN A 52 -8.27 7.76 -1.12
N LYS A 53 -9.27 7.52 -0.28
CA LYS A 53 -10.48 6.77 -0.62
C LYS A 53 -11.38 7.50 -1.63
N THR A 54 -11.21 8.81 -1.80
CA THR A 54 -11.99 9.62 -2.76
C THR A 54 -11.36 9.70 -4.14
N LYS A 55 -10.15 9.17 -4.35
CA LYS A 55 -9.57 9.09 -5.70
C LYS A 55 -10.38 8.10 -6.52
N SER A 56 -10.92 8.59 -7.64
CA SER A 56 -11.61 7.76 -8.61
C SER A 56 -10.66 7.38 -9.75
N PHE A 57 -10.80 6.16 -10.21
CA PHE A 57 -10.10 5.65 -11.39
C PHE A 57 -11.13 5.00 -12.30
N ARG A 58 -11.12 5.39 -13.58
CA ARG A 58 -12.01 4.81 -14.59
C ARG A 58 -11.17 4.25 -15.72
N TYR A 59 -11.57 3.08 -16.22
CA TYR A 59 -10.97 2.51 -17.43
C TYR A 59 -12.01 1.84 -18.30
N VAL A 60 -11.64 1.66 -19.57
CA VAL A 60 -12.46 1.00 -20.59
C VAL A 60 -11.69 -0.19 -21.13
N ALA A 61 -12.27 -1.37 -21.03
CA ALA A 61 -11.74 -2.59 -21.61
C ALA A 61 -12.42 -2.86 -22.94
N ILE A 62 -11.64 -3.00 -24.02
CA ILE A 62 -12.15 -3.27 -25.36
C ILE A 62 -11.36 -4.46 -25.91
N GLY A 63 -12.06 -5.45 -26.41
CA GLY A 63 -11.38 -6.66 -26.87
C GLY A 63 -12.32 -7.74 -27.42
N ASP A 64 -11.83 -8.95 -27.36
CA ASP A 64 -12.47 -10.16 -27.80
C ASP A 64 -13.12 -10.95 -26.64
N SER A 65 -13.19 -12.25 -26.78
CA SER A 65 -13.76 -13.17 -25.80
C SER A 65 -13.07 -13.14 -24.43
N LEU A 66 -11.76 -12.91 -24.37
CA LEU A 66 -11.05 -12.83 -23.08
C LEU A 66 -11.46 -11.57 -22.32
N THR A 67 -11.63 -10.47 -23.04
CA THR A 67 -12.12 -9.20 -22.46
C THR A 67 -13.59 -9.32 -22.04
N GLU A 68 -14.42 -10.03 -22.81
CA GLU A 68 -15.81 -10.33 -22.46
C GLU A 68 -15.92 -11.16 -21.16
N GLY A 69 -14.91 -11.98 -20.87
CA GLY A 69 -14.88 -12.88 -19.72
C GLY A 69 -15.21 -14.31 -20.03
N VAL A 70 -15.19 -14.71 -21.33
CA VAL A 70 -15.42 -16.09 -21.73
C VAL A 70 -14.33 -17.00 -21.16
N GLY A 71 -14.76 -18.11 -20.55
CA GLY A 71 -13.85 -19.06 -19.89
C GLY A 71 -13.55 -18.75 -18.43
N ASP A 72 -14.11 -17.69 -17.88
CA ASP A 72 -14.03 -17.44 -16.45
C ASP A 72 -14.85 -18.44 -15.66
N THR A 73 -14.17 -19.41 -15.05
CA THR A 73 -14.78 -20.45 -14.21
C THR A 73 -15.21 -19.92 -12.84
N THR A 74 -14.79 -18.70 -12.48
CA THR A 74 -15.13 -18.08 -11.19
C THR A 74 -16.44 -17.31 -11.23
N ASN A 75 -17.04 -17.14 -12.39
CA ASN A 75 -18.28 -16.39 -12.63
C ASN A 75 -18.18 -14.91 -12.23
N GLN A 76 -16.99 -14.34 -12.25
CA GLN A 76 -16.74 -12.93 -11.90
C GLN A 76 -16.78 -12.00 -13.12
N GLY A 77 -16.92 -12.52 -14.34
CA GLY A 77 -16.94 -11.73 -15.57
C GLY A 77 -15.57 -11.47 -16.19
N GLY A 78 -14.61 -12.34 -15.90
CA GLY A 78 -13.25 -12.30 -16.45
C GLY A 78 -12.31 -11.32 -15.74
N PHE A 79 -11.21 -10.97 -16.40
CA PHE A 79 -10.16 -10.15 -15.78
C PHE A 79 -10.58 -8.69 -15.52
N VAL A 80 -11.57 -8.16 -16.23
CA VAL A 80 -11.96 -6.75 -16.14
C VAL A 80 -12.49 -6.40 -14.74
N PRO A 81 -13.52 -7.05 -14.19
CA PRO A 81 -13.95 -6.78 -12.82
C PRO A 81 -12.91 -7.19 -11.77
N ILE A 82 -12.14 -8.24 -12.01
CA ILE A 82 -11.04 -8.65 -11.11
C ILE A 82 -9.98 -7.55 -10.98
N LEU A 83 -9.62 -6.91 -12.09
CA LEU A 83 -8.71 -5.76 -12.08
C LEU A 83 -9.29 -4.59 -11.27
N SER A 84 -10.58 -4.28 -11.44
CA SER A 84 -11.25 -3.25 -10.64
C SER A 84 -11.16 -3.54 -9.14
N GLN A 85 -11.45 -4.77 -8.75
CA GLN A 85 -11.38 -5.20 -7.36
C GLN A 85 -9.96 -5.08 -6.82
N SER A 86 -8.98 -5.57 -7.58
CA SER A 86 -7.56 -5.50 -7.20
C SER A 86 -7.06 -4.07 -7.01
N LEU A 87 -7.44 -3.15 -7.90
CA LEU A 87 -7.11 -1.74 -7.79
C LEU A 87 -7.79 -1.09 -6.58
N THR A 88 -9.04 -1.45 -6.30
CA THR A 88 -9.76 -0.98 -5.12
C THR A 88 -9.09 -1.46 -3.84
N ASP A 89 -8.73 -2.73 -3.76
CA ASP A 89 -8.14 -3.34 -2.57
C ASP A 89 -6.71 -2.86 -2.31
N THR A 90 -5.92 -2.68 -3.37
CA THR A 90 -4.51 -2.30 -3.26
C THR A 90 -4.31 -0.81 -3.05
N TYR A 91 -5.05 0.02 -3.80
CA TYR A 91 -4.84 1.47 -3.84
C TYR A 91 -5.98 2.27 -3.19
N HIS A 92 -7.03 1.60 -2.75
CA HIS A 92 -8.23 2.22 -2.17
C HIS A 92 -8.91 3.25 -3.07
N TYR A 93 -8.81 3.06 -4.40
CA TYR A 93 -9.51 3.88 -5.38
C TYR A 93 -10.97 3.47 -5.50
N GLN A 94 -11.83 4.43 -5.84
CA GLN A 94 -13.15 4.11 -6.37
C GLN A 94 -12.99 3.78 -7.85
N VAL A 95 -12.99 2.48 -8.18
CA VAL A 95 -12.77 2.02 -9.55
C VAL A 95 -14.10 1.79 -10.25
N SER A 96 -14.23 2.36 -11.45
CA SER A 96 -15.33 2.06 -12.37
C SER A 96 -14.77 1.59 -13.72
N HIS A 97 -15.49 0.71 -14.39
CA HIS A 97 -15.08 0.21 -15.69
C HIS A 97 -16.27 0.02 -16.61
N ASP A 98 -16.00 0.11 -17.91
CA ASP A 98 -16.89 -0.38 -18.97
C ASP A 98 -16.19 -1.54 -19.69
N ASN A 99 -16.93 -2.60 -19.98
CA ASN A 99 -16.41 -3.76 -20.68
C ASN A 99 -17.08 -3.87 -22.05
N TYR A 100 -16.29 -3.71 -23.11
CA TYR A 100 -16.68 -3.86 -24.52
C TYR A 100 -15.99 -5.06 -25.19
N GLY A 101 -15.75 -6.13 -24.43
CA GLY A 101 -15.34 -7.42 -24.97
C GLY A 101 -16.45 -8.04 -25.80
N VAL A 102 -16.12 -8.62 -26.97
CA VAL A 102 -17.07 -9.36 -27.81
C VAL A 102 -16.40 -10.58 -28.40
N SER A 103 -16.93 -11.75 -28.08
CA SER A 103 -16.45 -13.03 -28.58
C SER A 103 -16.40 -13.10 -30.09
N GLY A 104 -15.30 -13.67 -30.60
CA GLY A 104 -15.10 -13.85 -32.03
C GLY A 104 -14.64 -12.60 -32.78
N ASN A 105 -14.48 -11.46 -32.11
CA ASN A 105 -14.00 -10.26 -32.78
C ASN A 105 -12.50 -10.36 -33.10
N THR A 106 -12.17 -10.03 -34.35
CA THR A 106 -10.79 -9.79 -34.79
C THR A 106 -10.33 -8.38 -34.42
N SER A 107 -9.01 -8.12 -34.46
CA SER A 107 -8.46 -6.78 -34.19
C SER A 107 -9.04 -5.68 -35.09
N ASN A 108 -9.34 -5.99 -36.35
CA ASN A 108 -9.95 -5.04 -37.26
C ASN A 108 -11.40 -4.73 -36.86
N GLN A 109 -12.17 -5.71 -36.43
CA GLN A 109 -13.53 -5.51 -35.95
C GLN A 109 -13.54 -4.70 -34.65
N ILE A 110 -12.60 -4.96 -33.74
CA ILE A 110 -12.43 -4.17 -32.51
C ILE A 110 -12.14 -2.71 -32.87
N LEU A 111 -11.18 -2.45 -33.79
CA LEU A 111 -10.85 -1.11 -34.24
C LEU A 111 -12.04 -0.40 -34.91
N THR A 112 -12.81 -1.10 -35.75
CA THR A 112 -14.03 -0.59 -36.37
C THR A 112 -15.05 -0.18 -35.29
N ARG A 113 -15.29 -1.04 -34.29
CA ARG A 113 -16.21 -0.72 -33.19
C ARG A 113 -15.77 0.50 -32.39
N MET A 114 -14.47 0.63 -32.12
CA MET A 114 -13.92 1.81 -31.43
C MET A 114 -14.18 3.10 -32.19
N LYS A 115 -14.17 3.06 -33.54
CA LYS A 115 -14.37 4.23 -34.42
C LYS A 115 -15.85 4.55 -34.63
N ASP A 116 -16.69 3.53 -34.75
CA ASP A 116 -18.06 3.68 -35.26
C ASP A 116 -19.13 3.67 -34.17
N LYS A 117 -18.78 3.12 -32.97
CA LYS A 117 -19.74 3.03 -31.88
C LYS A 117 -19.64 4.22 -30.94
N GLN A 118 -20.68 5.05 -30.93
CA GLN A 118 -20.74 6.27 -30.12
C GLN A 118 -20.69 5.97 -28.59
N ASP A 119 -21.26 4.87 -28.15
CA ASP A 119 -21.21 4.45 -26.74
C ASP A 119 -19.76 4.16 -26.28
N ILE A 120 -18.97 3.47 -27.12
CA ILE A 120 -17.55 3.21 -26.87
C ILE A 120 -16.76 4.53 -26.83
N GLN A 121 -16.97 5.41 -27.83
CA GLN A 121 -16.33 6.71 -27.87
C GLN A 121 -16.66 7.57 -26.64
N ASN A 122 -17.92 7.57 -26.22
CA ASN A 122 -18.36 8.29 -25.04
C ASN A 122 -17.73 7.72 -23.74
N SER A 123 -17.54 6.42 -23.68
CA SER A 123 -16.86 5.79 -22.54
C SER A 123 -15.37 6.11 -22.52
N LEU A 124 -14.69 6.05 -23.67
CA LEU A 124 -13.27 6.43 -23.81
C LEU A 124 -13.02 7.89 -23.45
N ALA A 125 -13.93 8.79 -23.80
CA ALA A 125 -13.82 10.21 -23.46
C ALA A 125 -13.95 10.50 -21.95
N LYS A 126 -14.45 9.55 -21.17
CA LYS A 126 -14.66 9.65 -19.71
C LYS A 126 -13.62 8.88 -18.90
N ALA A 127 -12.73 8.12 -19.55
CA ALA A 127 -11.74 7.26 -18.92
C ALA A 127 -10.49 8.00 -18.44
#